data_f2e6c7ca45ae982458967f5136219808
#
_entry.id   f2e6c7ca45ae982458967f5136219808
#
_cell.length_a   1.000
_cell.length_b   1.000
_cell.length_c   1.000
_cell.angle_alpha   90.00
_cell.angle_beta   90.00
_cell.angle_gamma   90.00
#
_symmetry.space_group_name_H-M   'P 1'
#
loop_
_entity.id
_entity.type
_entity.pdbx_description
1 polymer ?
#
loop_
_entity_poly.entity_id
_entity_poly.type
_entity_poly.pdbx_seq_one_letter_code
_entity_poly.pdbx_strand_id
1 'polypeptide(L)'
;LNTQLQAKETENAGLKNQLAAAKNNLVKAQEALKAEQAKVLNVSQSVFFAFNSSKIDSKKEIINLQALADAVKNSNARLNVVGYADSATGSAAYNQKLSEARANAVIDKLVELGVPKAKIVAEGKGGVDTEKPARLNRRVIISIVE
;
A
#
# COMPACT_ATOMS: atom_id res chain seq x y z
N LEU A 1 -28.01 -49.01 -27.19
CA LEU A 1 -28.13 -47.55 -27.37
C LEU A 1 -28.48 -46.84 -26.05
N ASN A 2 -29.51 -47.34 -25.34
CA ASN A 2 -29.91 -46.76 -24.04
C ASN A 2 -28.83 -46.89 -22.99
N THR A 3 -28.04 -47.97 -22.98
CA THR A 3 -26.93 -48.19 -22.04
C THR A 3 -25.81 -47.16 -22.24
N GLN A 4 -25.50 -46.84 -23.50
CA GLN A 4 -24.49 -45.80 -23.84
C GLN A 4 -24.94 -44.41 -23.43
N LEU A 5 -26.22 -44.08 -23.67
CA LEU A 5 -26.80 -42.82 -23.28
C LEU A 5 -26.82 -42.66 -21.76
N GLN A 6 -27.20 -43.68 -21.00
CA GLN A 6 -27.19 -43.68 -19.55
C GLN A 6 -25.74 -43.50 -19.00
N ALA A 7 -24.77 -44.15 -19.63
CA ALA A 7 -23.37 -44.01 -19.24
C ALA A 7 -22.87 -42.57 -19.45
N LYS A 8 -23.27 -41.93 -20.55
CA LYS A 8 -22.91 -40.53 -20.84
C LYS A 8 -23.62 -39.55 -19.90
N GLU A 9 -24.86 -39.81 -19.55
CA GLU A 9 -25.60 -38.97 -18.59
C GLU A 9 -24.94 -39.04 -17.19
N THR A 10 -24.55 -40.22 -16.75
CA THR A 10 -23.83 -40.42 -15.49
C THR A 10 -22.47 -39.71 -15.50
N GLU A 11 -21.73 -39.84 -16.61
CA GLU A 11 -20.45 -39.14 -16.79
C GLU A 11 -20.63 -37.62 -16.75
N ASN A 12 -21.64 -37.09 -17.43
CA ASN A 12 -21.96 -35.67 -17.43
C ASN A 12 -22.35 -35.16 -16.04
N ALA A 13 -23.12 -35.91 -15.27
CA ALA A 13 -23.47 -35.56 -13.90
C ALA A 13 -22.23 -35.51 -13.01
N GLY A 14 -21.32 -36.48 -13.16
CA GLY A 14 -20.03 -36.51 -12.46
C GLY A 14 -19.16 -35.31 -12.80
N LEU A 15 -19.06 -34.96 -14.07
CA LEU A 15 -18.29 -33.80 -14.53
C LEU A 15 -18.89 -32.47 -14.02
N LYS A 16 -20.20 -32.33 -13.99
CA LYS A 16 -20.87 -31.17 -13.41
C LYS A 16 -20.56 -31.02 -11.92
N ASN A 17 -20.56 -32.13 -11.17
CA ASN A 17 -20.22 -32.12 -9.75
C ASN A 17 -18.76 -31.76 -9.52
N GLN A 18 -17.84 -32.27 -10.34
CA GLN A 18 -16.42 -31.92 -10.28
C GLN A 18 -16.18 -30.45 -10.60
N LEU A 19 -16.90 -29.93 -11.62
CA LEU A 19 -16.80 -28.52 -11.99
C LEU A 19 -17.33 -27.61 -10.86
N ALA A 20 -18.45 -27.95 -10.24
CA ALA A 20 -18.98 -27.21 -9.11
C ALA A 20 -18.01 -27.20 -7.92
N ALA A 21 -17.40 -28.36 -7.60
CA ALA A 21 -16.39 -28.45 -6.55
C ALA A 21 -15.14 -27.61 -6.86
N ALA A 22 -14.67 -27.64 -8.12
CA ALA A 22 -13.54 -26.85 -8.58
C ALA A 22 -13.83 -25.35 -8.48
N LYS A 23 -15.02 -24.89 -8.88
CA LYS A 23 -15.45 -23.51 -8.75
C LYS A 23 -15.50 -23.05 -7.29
N ASN A 24 -16.03 -23.87 -6.39
CA ASN A 24 -16.07 -23.58 -4.95
C ASN A 24 -14.67 -23.49 -4.37
N ASN A 25 -13.75 -24.38 -4.74
CA ASN A 25 -12.36 -24.34 -4.30
C ASN A 25 -11.65 -23.07 -4.81
N LEU A 26 -11.91 -22.67 -6.05
CA LEU A 26 -11.37 -21.44 -6.62
C LEU A 26 -11.85 -20.20 -5.85
N VAL A 27 -13.14 -20.12 -5.55
CA VAL A 27 -13.70 -19.00 -4.76
C VAL A 27 -13.06 -18.94 -3.37
N LYS A 28 -12.91 -20.06 -2.69
CA LYS A 28 -12.22 -20.14 -1.38
C LYS A 28 -10.76 -19.69 -1.47
N ALA A 29 -10.06 -20.13 -2.51
CA ALA A 29 -8.66 -19.73 -2.74
C ALA A 29 -8.55 -18.23 -3.02
N GLN A 30 -9.46 -17.66 -3.79
CA GLN A 30 -9.51 -16.22 -4.07
C GLN A 30 -9.79 -15.41 -2.80
N GLU A 31 -10.73 -15.86 -1.96
CA GLU A 31 -11.03 -15.23 -0.68
C GLU A 31 -9.84 -15.28 0.28
N ALA A 32 -9.16 -16.43 0.36
CA ALA A 32 -7.95 -16.57 1.18
C ALA A 32 -6.82 -15.66 0.70
N LEU A 33 -6.62 -15.56 -0.61
CA LEU A 33 -5.62 -14.67 -1.20
C LEU A 33 -5.95 -13.21 -0.90
N LYS A 34 -7.20 -12.82 -1.04
CA LYS A 34 -7.67 -11.46 -0.71
C LYS A 34 -7.45 -11.13 0.76
N ALA A 35 -7.72 -12.07 1.67
CA ALA A 35 -7.49 -11.90 3.10
C ALA A 35 -6.00 -11.74 3.42
N GLU A 36 -5.12 -12.51 2.78
CA GLU A 36 -3.66 -12.37 2.94
C GLU A 36 -3.16 -11.03 2.38
N GLN A 37 -3.65 -10.61 1.24
CA GLN A 37 -3.34 -9.30 0.67
C GLN A 37 -3.79 -8.17 1.59
N ALA A 38 -4.98 -8.26 2.18
CA ALA A 38 -5.49 -7.28 3.14
C ALA A 38 -4.59 -7.20 4.40
N LYS A 39 -4.08 -8.31 4.89
CA LYS A 39 -3.12 -8.33 6.01
C LYS A 39 -1.82 -7.61 5.67
N VAL A 40 -1.28 -7.83 4.48
CA VAL A 40 -0.07 -7.14 4.00
C VAL A 40 -0.34 -5.64 3.84
N LEU A 41 -1.55 -5.27 3.41
CA LEU A 41 -1.96 -3.89 3.17
C LEU A 41 -2.20 -3.07 4.45
N ASN A 42 -2.25 -3.70 5.61
CA ASN A 42 -2.39 -2.99 6.91
C ASN A 42 -1.04 -2.50 7.48
N VAL A 43 0.03 -2.57 6.72
CA VAL A 43 1.35 -2.13 7.16
C VAL A 43 1.52 -0.63 6.89
N SER A 44 2.01 0.11 7.88
CA SER A 44 2.47 1.48 7.68
C SER A 44 3.99 1.51 7.55
N GLN A 45 4.48 2.44 6.74
CA GLN A 45 5.91 2.62 6.50
C GLN A 45 6.29 4.07 6.80
N SER A 46 7.43 4.25 7.47
CA SER A 46 7.99 5.58 7.74
C SER A 46 9.22 5.84 6.87
N VAL A 47 9.28 7.04 6.31
CA VAL A 47 10.44 7.56 5.57
C VAL A 47 11.01 8.72 6.36
N PHE A 48 12.29 8.66 6.73
CA PHE A 48 12.95 9.69 7.52
C PHE A 48 13.74 10.65 6.63
N PHE A 49 13.81 11.92 7.07
CA PHE A 49 14.48 12.98 6.32
C PHE A 49 15.58 13.63 7.16
N ALA A 50 16.61 14.07 6.47
CA ALA A 50 17.66 14.87 7.08
C ALA A 50 17.11 16.23 7.54
N PHE A 51 17.87 16.90 8.41
CA PHE A 51 17.53 18.23 8.88
C PHE A 51 17.35 19.18 7.70
N ASN A 52 16.27 19.96 7.74
CA ASN A 52 15.93 20.95 6.72
C ASN A 52 15.90 20.40 5.28
N SER A 53 15.58 19.13 5.10
CA SER A 53 15.54 18.47 3.79
C SER A 53 14.23 17.77 3.53
N SER A 54 13.82 17.78 2.27
CA SER A 54 12.72 16.98 1.72
C SER A 54 13.20 15.99 0.66
N LYS A 55 14.50 15.69 0.60
CA LYS A 55 15.08 14.76 -0.38
C LYS A 55 15.07 13.34 0.16
N ILE A 56 14.75 12.39 -0.72
CA ILE A 56 14.81 10.96 -0.45
C ILE A 56 16.13 10.45 -1.05
N ASP A 57 17.18 10.41 -0.23
CA ASP A 57 18.55 10.08 -0.68
C ASP A 57 18.94 8.64 -0.38
N SER A 58 18.27 7.99 0.54
CA SER A 58 18.65 6.65 1.01
C SER A 58 18.18 5.58 0.02
N LYS A 59 19.11 4.73 -0.40
CA LYS A 59 18.80 3.56 -1.23
C LYS A 59 17.82 2.60 -0.53
N LYS A 60 17.92 2.48 0.80
CA LYS A 60 17.00 1.66 1.59
C LYS A 60 15.58 2.19 1.51
N GLU A 61 15.40 3.50 1.60
CA GLU A 61 14.09 4.14 1.48
C GLU A 61 13.49 3.92 0.09
N ILE A 62 14.31 4.04 -0.95
CA ILE A 62 13.87 3.82 -2.34
C ILE A 62 13.44 2.35 -2.55
N ILE A 63 14.20 1.40 -2.02
CA ILE A 63 13.85 -0.03 -2.09
C ILE A 63 12.54 -0.31 -1.37
N ASN A 64 12.35 0.27 -0.19
CA ASN A 64 11.12 0.12 0.59
C ASN A 64 9.92 0.74 -0.13
N LEU A 65 10.09 1.91 -0.75
CA LEU A 65 9.05 2.54 -1.56
C LEU A 65 8.72 1.74 -2.81
N GLN A 66 9.73 1.12 -3.45
CA GLN A 66 9.52 0.22 -4.59
C GLN A 66 8.68 -0.99 -4.18
N ALA A 67 9.00 -1.62 -3.06
CA ALA A 67 8.24 -2.76 -2.55
C ALA A 67 6.79 -2.37 -2.25
N LEU A 68 6.58 -1.20 -1.65
CA LEU A 68 5.25 -0.67 -1.37
C LEU A 68 4.48 -0.37 -2.66
N ALA A 69 5.13 0.26 -3.64
CA ALA A 69 4.54 0.56 -4.94
C ALA A 69 4.11 -0.73 -5.66
N ASP A 70 4.96 -1.74 -5.65
CA ASP A 70 4.65 -3.04 -6.27
C ASP A 70 3.47 -3.73 -5.60
N ALA A 71 3.32 -3.56 -4.29
CA ALA A 71 2.20 -4.14 -3.54
C ALA A 71 0.85 -3.47 -3.87
N VAL A 72 0.84 -2.16 -4.14
CA VAL A 72 -0.41 -1.40 -4.26
C VAL A 72 -0.81 -1.03 -5.69
N LYS A 73 0.12 -0.99 -6.64
CA LYS A 73 -0.17 -0.52 -8.01
C LYS A 73 -1.24 -1.33 -8.74
N ASN A 74 -1.35 -2.62 -8.45
CA ASN A 74 -2.32 -3.53 -9.05
C ASN A 74 -3.48 -3.89 -8.10
N SER A 75 -3.57 -3.21 -6.94
CA SER A 75 -4.65 -3.41 -5.97
C SER A 75 -5.64 -2.26 -6.01
N ASN A 76 -6.75 -2.40 -5.30
CA ASN A 76 -7.73 -1.33 -5.10
C ASN A 76 -7.39 -0.44 -3.88
N ALA A 77 -6.28 -0.70 -3.21
CA ALA A 77 -5.85 0.05 -2.05
C ALA A 77 -5.45 1.47 -2.39
N ARG A 78 -5.63 2.37 -1.44
CA ARG A 78 -5.19 3.76 -1.49
C ARG A 78 -4.05 3.97 -0.52
N LEU A 79 -3.21 4.94 -0.78
CA LEU A 79 -2.14 5.34 0.11
C LEU A 79 -2.49 6.67 0.76
N ASN A 80 -2.34 6.72 2.09
CA ASN A 80 -2.39 7.94 2.87
C ASN A 80 -0.97 8.33 3.24
N VAL A 81 -0.51 9.49 2.76
CA VAL A 81 0.87 9.97 2.93
C VAL A 81 0.84 11.21 3.81
N VAL A 82 1.37 11.10 5.02
CA VAL A 82 1.35 12.18 6.01
C VAL A 82 2.78 12.61 6.32
N GLY A 83 3.11 13.87 5.98
CA GLY A 83 4.41 14.48 6.25
C GLY A 83 4.45 15.19 7.59
N TYR A 84 5.60 15.13 8.25
CA TYR A 84 5.89 15.78 9.53
C TYR A 84 7.22 16.52 9.49
N ALA A 85 7.31 17.57 10.27
CA ALA A 85 8.55 18.28 10.57
C ALA A 85 8.82 18.24 12.07
N ASP A 86 10.05 18.57 12.45
CA ASP A 86 10.48 18.66 13.83
C ASP A 86 10.12 20.06 14.35
N SER A 87 9.30 20.12 15.42
CA SER A 87 8.87 21.39 16.00
C SER A 87 9.95 22.11 16.84
N ALA A 88 11.07 21.42 17.13
CA ALA A 88 12.16 22.01 17.91
C ALA A 88 12.91 23.12 17.15
N THR A 89 12.76 23.16 15.82
CA THR A 89 13.42 24.17 14.98
C THR A 89 12.43 24.74 13.95
N GLY A 90 12.62 25.99 13.59
CA GLY A 90 11.83 26.68 12.59
C GLY A 90 10.49 27.22 13.12
N SER A 91 9.83 28.03 12.31
CA SER A 91 8.49 28.56 12.60
C SER A 91 7.41 27.53 12.26
N ALA A 92 6.22 27.70 12.81
CA ALA A 92 5.06 26.85 12.51
C ALA A 92 4.73 26.87 11.00
N ALA A 93 4.75 28.04 10.37
CA ALA A 93 4.48 28.20 8.94
C ALA A 93 5.55 27.48 8.07
N TYR A 94 6.81 27.61 8.45
CA TYR A 94 7.91 26.92 7.77
C TYR A 94 7.80 25.42 7.89
N ASN A 95 7.52 24.90 9.09
CA ASN A 95 7.36 23.48 9.36
C ASN A 95 6.15 22.89 8.63
N GLN A 96 5.08 23.67 8.47
CA GLN A 96 3.93 23.25 7.68
C GLN A 96 4.35 23.03 6.22
N LYS A 97 5.03 23.99 5.61
CA LYS A 97 5.53 23.88 4.23
C LYS A 97 6.52 22.73 4.07
N LEU A 98 7.42 22.55 5.03
CA LEU A 98 8.41 21.47 4.99
C LEU A 98 7.74 20.10 5.09
N SER A 99 6.74 19.96 5.95
CA SER A 99 5.97 18.70 6.07
C SER A 99 5.22 18.36 4.78
N GLU A 100 4.65 19.35 4.14
CA GLU A 100 3.99 19.19 2.83
C GLU A 100 5.00 18.83 1.74
N ALA A 101 6.16 19.50 1.71
CA ALA A 101 7.22 19.20 0.75
C ALA A 101 7.74 17.76 0.89
N ARG A 102 7.87 17.29 2.12
CA ARG A 102 8.26 15.90 2.39
C ARG A 102 7.21 14.89 1.91
N ALA A 103 5.94 15.16 2.19
CA ALA A 103 4.84 14.33 1.69
C ALA A 103 4.83 14.30 0.15
N ASN A 104 4.98 15.44 -0.49
CA ASN A 104 5.03 15.55 -1.94
C ASN A 104 6.23 14.82 -2.56
N ALA A 105 7.39 14.87 -1.92
CA ALA A 105 8.57 14.12 -2.37
C ALA A 105 8.32 12.60 -2.38
N VAL A 106 7.64 12.09 -1.37
CA VAL A 106 7.24 10.68 -1.31
C VAL A 106 6.21 10.35 -2.40
N ILE A 107 5.23 11.23 -2.60
CA ILE A 107 4.22 11.05 -3.66
C ILE A 107 4.86 11.01 -5.03
N ASP A 108 5.73 11.96 -5.34
CA ASP A 108 6.42 12.03 -6.62
C ASP A 108 7.23 10.76 -6.89
N LYS A 109 7.88 10.23 -5.86
CA LYS A 109 8.63 8.98 -5.95
C LYS A 109 7.71 7.78 -6.18
N LEU A 110 6.60 7.69 -5.47
CA LEU A 110 5.61 6.61 -5.66
C LEU A 110 4.99 6.65 -7.06
N VAL A 111 4.69 7.82 -7.58
CA VAL A 111 4.17 7.99 -8.95
C VAL A 111 5.23 7.56 -9.97
N GLU A 112 6.48 7.96 -9.78
CA GLU A 112 7.61 7.51 -10.62
C GLU A 112 7.75 5.98 -10.62
N LEU A 113 7.46 5.34 -9.49
CA LEU A 113 7.51 3.88 -9.33
C LEU A 113 6.26 3.15 -9.83
N GLY A 114 5.28 3.86 -10.36
CA GLY A 114 4.13 3.29 -11.04
C GLY A 114 2.81 3.34 -10.28
N VAL A 115 2.75 3.98 -9.11
CA VAL A 115 1.49 4.15 -8.36
C VAL A 115 0.66 5.28 -8.98
N PRO A 116 -0.61 5.03 -9.37
CA PRO A 116 -1.46 6.10 -9.88
C PRO A 116 -1.68 7.21 -8.84
N LYS A 117 -1.50 8.46 -9.23
CA LYS A 117 -1.67 9.60 -8.34
C LYS A 117 -3.06 9.67 -7.69
N ALA A 118 -4.09 9.20 -8.40
CA ALA A 118 -5.47 9.14 -7.89
C ALA A 118 -5.63 8.22 -6.67
N LYS A 119 -4.70 7.30 -6.44
CA LYS A 119 -4.68 6.40 -5.27
C LYS A 119 -3.99 6.98 -4.06
N ILE A 120 -3.41 8.17 -4.15
CA ILE A 120 -2.59 8.76 -3.10
C ILE A 120 -3.27 10.01 -2.55
N VAL A 121 -3.45 10.03 -1.23
CA VAL A 121 -3.91 11.22 -0.49
C VAL A 121 -2.75 11.73 0.36
N ALA A 122 -2.49 13.03 0.30
CA ALA A 122 -1.38 13.65 1.00
C ALA A 122 -1.85 14.67 2.02
N GLU A 123 -1.13 14.73 3.14
CA GLU A 123 -1.34 15.74 4.18
C GLU A 123 0.00 16.12 4.82
N GLY A 124 0.20 17.41 5.07
CA GLY A 124 1.29 17.90 5.90
C GLY A 124 0.76 18.31 7.28
N LYS A 125 1.32 17.74 8.33
CA LYS A 125 0.93 18.00 9.73
C LYS A 125 1.78 19.08 10.42
N GLY A 126 2.78 19.61 9.74
CA GLY A 126 3.66 20.62 10.32
C GLY A 126 4.66 20.06 11.32
N GLY A 127 5.07 20.91 12.25
CA GLY A 127 6.02 20.54 13.29
C GLY A 127 5.36 19.77 14.41
N VAL A 128 5.99 18.66 14.80
CA VAL A 128 5.54 17.79 15.91
C VAL A 128 6.69 17.49 16.86
N ASP A 129 6.37 17.14 18.09
CA ASP A 129 7.31 16.73 19.13
C ASP A 129 6.82 15.45 19.80
N THR A 130 6.41 14.47 19.01
CA THR A 130 5.85 13.21 19.49
C THR A 130 6.91 12.16 19.79
N GLU A 131 8.06 12.25 19.11
CA GLU A 131 9.12 11.26 19.21
C GLU A 131 10.43 11.87 19.78
N LYS A 132 11.21 11.04 20.44
CA LYS A 132 12.55 11.40 20.93
C LYS A 132 13.56 10.39 20.42
N PRO A 133 14.73 10.81 19.92
CA PRO A 133 15.17 12.20 19.73
C PRO A 133 14.40 12.93 18.62
N ALA A 134 14.50 14.25 18.59
CA ALA A 134 13.73 15.13 17.68
C ALA A 134 13.85 14.75 16.19
N ARG A 135 14.98 14.17 15.76
CA ARG A 135 15.17 13.72 14.36
C ARG A 135 14.10 12.71 13.90
N LEU A 136 13.49 11.96 14.83
CA LEU A 136 12.45 10.98 14.50
C LEU A 136 11.14 11.65 14.08
N ASN A 137 10.98 12.94 14.33
CA ASN A 137 9.82 13.71 13.88
C ASN A 137 9.95 14.20 12.43
N ARG A 138 11.14 14.08 11.83
CA ARG A 138 11.38 14.43 10.42
C ARG A 138 11.06 13.23 9.54
N ARG A 139 9.76 12.97 9.36
CA ARG A 139 9.31 11.75 8.69
C ARG A 139 8.06 11.96 7.85
N VAL A 140 7.84 11.01 6.97
CA VAL A 140 6.56 10.79 6.29
C VAL A 140 6.08 9.40 6.67
N ILE A 141 4.84 9.29 7.08
CA ILE A 141 4.18 8.01 7.36
C ILE A 141 3.27 7.69 6.19
N ILE A 142 3.48 6.53 5.60
CA ILE A 142 2.66 6.01 4.52
C ILE A 142 1.81 4.89 5.07
N SER A 143 0.50 5.05 5.04
CA SER A 143 -0.45 4.04 5.47
C SER A 143 -1.26 3.55 4.28
N ILE A 144 -1.57 2.27 4.27
CA ILE A 144 -2.40 1.68 3.24
C ILE A 144 -3.84 1.65 3.73
N VAL A 145 -4.76 2.17 2.92
CA VAL A 145 -6.19 2.27 3.23
C VAL A 145 -6.95 1.55 2.13
N GLU A 146 -7.82 0.64 2.51
CA GLU A 146 -8.75 -0.02 1.58
C GLU A 146 -9.98 0.84 1.26
#